data_5fdf07ef49ab74e285dbbf116097985b
#
_entry.id   5fdf07ef49ab74e285dbbf116097985b
#
_cell.length_a   1.000
_cell.length_b   1.000
_cell.length_c   1.000
_cell.angle_alpha   90.00
_cell.angle_beta   90.00
_cell.angle_gamma   90.00
#
_symmetry.space_group_name_H-M   'P 1'
#
loop_
_entity.id
_entity.type
_entity.pdbx_description
1 polymer ?
#
loop_
_entity_poly.entity_id
_entity_poly.type
_entity_poly.pdbx_seq_one_letter_code
_entity_poly.pdbx_strand_id
1 'polypeptide(L)'
;MAENPTDTPLVIAPNLKRRLSGVTATVVRLIPVQAAMIPIRATGPGLPPEVPHIPLLRAATLPRDRWRVWHARRNTEMALGLILRRILRRKFRLMFTSAAQRHHTGFTRWLIRQQEALVATTPQAASYLERPAKVVMHGVDTEIFRPANNRAALRRQLGLDPDAVLIGCFGRVREQKGVDLLVKAGLRLLPDRPRAQIIFTGRITADNRAFADDLQDRINAAGLQERIRFLGELPWERVVQHYQALDLFAAPARWEGFGLTPLEAMACGVPAIGSRVGAYEAIIADGRTGSIVETGDLDALADALRHWLDDDAARQQAGRDARTHVEDNHSIQTEARALVQVYRDLLAQT
;
A
#
# COMPACT_ATOMS: atom_id res chain seq x y z
N MET A 1 -5.08 -40.64 4.01
CA MET A 1 -5.57 -40.13 2.73
C MET A 1 -4.38 -39.66 1.93
N ALA A 2 -4.05 -40.28 0.81
CA ALA A 2 -2.96 -39.83 -0.06
C ALA A 2 -3.36 -38.49 -0.68
N GLU A 3 -2.52 -37.45 -0.46
CA GLU A 3 -2.76 -36.12 -1.02
C GLU A 3 -2.63 -36.16 -2.54
N ASN A 4 -3.57 -35.50 -3.18
CA ASN A 4 -3.54 -35.33 -4.64
C ASN A 4 -2.20 -34.66 -5.03
N PRO A 5 -1.37 -35.19 -5.94
CA PRO A 5 -0.07 -34.63 -6.35
C PRO A 5 -0.18 -33.17 -6.85
N THR A 6 -1.37 -32.72 -7.23
CA THR A 6 -1.69 -31.34 -7.66
C THR A 6 -1.72 -30.33 -6.51
N ASP A 7 -1.76 -30.77 -5.24
CA ASP A 7 -1.87 -29.89 -4.07
C ASP A 7 -0.52 -29.49 -3.45
N THR A 8 0.57 -30.04 -3.97
CA THR A 8 1.92 -29.73 -3.45
C THR A 8 2.41 -28.37 -3.98
N PRO A 9 2.68 -27.40 -3.09
CA PRO A 9 3.01 -26.04 -3.52
C PRO A 9 4.33 -25.97 -4.30
N LEU A 10 4.33 -25.16 -5.34
CA LEU A 10 5.54 -24.79 -6.11
C LEU A 10 6.20 -23.54 -5.52
N VAL A 11 5.42 -22.71 -4.83
CA VAL A 11 5.91 -21.48 -4.21
C VAL A 11 5.52 -21.44 -2.74
N ILE A 12 6.48 -21.08 -1.88
CA ILE A 12 6.27 -20.83 -0.46
C ILE A 12 6.53 -19.36 -0.16
N ALA A 13 5.55 -18.69 0.41
CA ALA A 13 5.61 -17.29 0.84
C ALA A 13 5.64 -17.21 2.37
N PRO A 14 6.82 -17.12 3.01
CA PRO A 14 6.89 -17.02 4.47
C PRO A 14 6.38 -15.67 4.98
N ASN A 15 5.75 -15.70 6.16
CA ASN A 15 5.41 -14.57 7.00
C ASN A 15 5.72 -14.91 8.46
N LEU A 16 6.97 -14.70 8.89
CA LEU A 16 7.46 -15.19 10.16
C LEU A 16 7.18 -14.25 11.35
N LYS A 17 6.53 -13.10 11.13
CA LYS A 17 6.14 -12.16 12.20
C LYS A 17 4.67 -12.28 12.54
N ARG A 18 4.36 -12.36 13.85
CA ARG A 18 2.97 -12.34 14.35
C ARG A 18 2.31 -10.98 14.21
N ARG A 19 3.10 -9.88 14.35
CA ARG A 19 2.57 -8.51 14.29
C ARG A 19 2.17 -8.17 12.85
N LEU A 20 0.94 -7.67 12.69
CA LEU A 20 0.48 -7.08 11.43
C LEU A 20 1.39 -5.92 11.02
N SER A 21 1.84 -5.94 9.80
CA SER A 21 2.70 -4.92 9.17
C SER A 21 2.34 -4.80 7.69
N GLY A 22 2.80 -3.76 7.01
CA GLY A 22 2.60 -3.62 5.56
C GLY A 22 3.01 -4.86 4.78
N VAL A 23 4.14 -5.50 5.15
CA VAL A 23 4.59 -6.76 4.52
C VAL A 23 3.60 -7.91 4.77
N THR A 24 3.04 -8.03 5.98
CA THR A 24 2.03 -9.06 6.27
C THR A 24 0.75 -8.80 5.48
N ALA A 25 0.31 -7.54 5.42
CA ALA A 25 -0.86 -7.15 4.61
C ALA A 25 -0.67 -7.50 3.13
N THR A 26 0.54 -7.32 2.58
CA THR A 26 0.87 -7.73 1.20
C THR A 26 0.72 -9.23 1.01
N VAL A 27 1.21 -10.06 1.95
CA VAL A 27 1.07 -11.53 1.88
C VAL A 27 -0.40 -11.92 1.91
N VAL A 28 -1.16 -11.40 2.89
CA VAL A 28 -2.59 -11.71 3.07
C VAL A 28 -3.41 -11.39 1.83
N ARG A 29 -3.16 -10.23 1.23
CA ARG A 29 -3.92 -9.75 0.07
C ARG A 29 -3.54 -10.45 -1.24
N LEU A 30 -2.25 -10.72 -1.45
CA LEU A 30 -1.72 -11.17 -2.74
C LEU A 30 -1.78 -12.69 -2.92
N ILE A 31 -1.55 -13.47 -1.86
CA ILE A 31 -1.49 -14.94 -1.96
C ILE A 31 -2.78 -15.57 -2.49
N PRO A 32 -4.00 -15.17 -2.08
CA PRO A 32 -5.23 -15.70 -2.66
C PRO A 32 -5.32 -15.48 -4.18
N VAL A 33 -4.93 -14.29 -4.66
CA VAL A 33 -4.92 -13.97 -6.10
C VAL A 33 -3.90 -14.81 -6.86
N GLN A 34 -2.70 -14.97 -6.31
CA GLN A 34 -1.66 -15.81 -6.92
C GLN A 34 -2.01 -17.29 -6.90
N ALA A 35 -2.74 -17.76 -5.90
CA ALA A 35 -3.14 -19.17 -5.78
C ALA A 35 -4.06 -19.63 -6.91
N ALA A 36 -4.77 -18.72 -7.57
CA ALA A 36 -5.52 -18.99 -8.78
C ALA A 36 -4.63 -19.15 -10.05
N MET A 37 -3.35 -18.76 -9.97
CA MET A 37 -2.43 -18.73 -11.13
C MET A 37 -1.30 -19.76 -11.02
N ILE A 38 -0.92 -20.15 -9.79
CA ILE A 38 0.18 -21.07 -9.50
C ILE A 38 -0.05 -21.74 -8.13
N PRO A 39 0.34 -23.02 -7.92
CA PRO A 39 0.30 -23.65 -6.61
C PRO A 39 1.22 -22.92 -5.61
N ILE A 40 0.69 -21.96 -4.86
CA ILE A 40 1.39 -21.18 -3.85
C ILE A 40 0.72 -21.35 -2.49
N ARG A 41 1.51 -21.40 -1.43
CA ARG A 41 1.05 -21.38 -0.04
C ARG A 41 1.88 -20.41 0.78
N ALA A 42 1.22 -19.67 1.65
CA ALA A 42 1.91 -18.92 2.69
C ALA A 42 2.34 -19.88 3.82
N THR A 43 3.30 -19.45 4.65
CA THR A 43 3.66 -20.17 5.87
C THR A 43 4.07 -19.19 6.97
N GLY A 44 3.70 -19.49 8.21
CA GLY A 44 4.04 -18.70 9.39
C GLY A 44 2.82 -18.37 10.26
N PRO A 45 3.03 -17.67 11.39
CA PRO A 45 1.97 -17.39 12.35
C PRO A 45 1.03 -16.25 11.92
N GLY A 46 -0.21 -16.29 12.43
CA GLY A 46 -1.16 -15.15 12.35
C GLY A 46 -1.67 -14.86 10.95
N LEU A 47 -1.73 -15.85 10.09
CA LEU A 47 -2.36 -15.75 8.77
C LEU A 47 -3.87 -16.02 8.91
N PRO A 48 -4.73 -15.21 8.27
CA PRO A 48 -6.17 -15.45 8.23
C PRO A 48 -6.51 -16.77 7.53
N PRO A 49 -7.65 -17.41 7.87
CA PRO A 49 -8.06 -18.69 7.28
C PRO A 49 -8.22 -18.65 5.75
N GLU A 50 -8.59 -17.49 5.21
CA GLU A 50 -8.81 -17.28 3.77
C GLU A 50 -7.51 -17.33 2.96
N VAL A 51 -6.36 -17.14 3.62
CA VAL A 51 -5.06 -17.19 2.95
C VAL A 51 -4.63 -18.65 2.81
N PRO A 52 -4.44 -19.17 1.60
CA PRO A 52 -3.92 -20.51 1.40
C PRO A 52 -2.56 -20.67 2.07
N HIS A 53 -2.47 -21.48 3.13
CA HIS A 53 -1.26 -21.63 3.93
C HIS A 53 -1.00 -23.07 4.38
N ILE A 54 0.25 -23.35 4.74
CA ILE A 54 0.69 -24.61 5.34
C ILE A 54 1.54 -24.34 6.59
N PRO A 55 1.57 -25.26 7.56
CA PRO A 55 2.46 -25.17 8.70
C PRO A 55 3.93 -25.04 8.28
N LEU A 56 4.72 -24.25 9.02
CA LEU A 56 6.14 -24.05 8.71
C LEU A 56 6.94 -25.37 8.70
N LEU A 57 6.64 -26.29 9.62
CA LEU A 57 7.28 -27.61 9.65
C LEU A 57 7.01 -28.38 8.36
N ARG A 58 5.76 -28.31 7.85
CA ARG A 58 5.44 -28.94 6.56
C ARG A 58 6.19 -28.29 5.40
N ALA A 59 6.29 -26.96 5.37
CA ALA A 59 7.10 -26.26 4.35
C ALA A 59 8.58 -26.71 4.41
N ALA A 60 9.12 -26.94 5.61
CA ALA A 60 10.48 -27.42 5.82
C ALA A 60 10.69 -28.91 5.45
N THR A 61 9.63 -29.72 5.43
CA THR A 61 9.69 -31.17 5.16
C THR A 61 9.13 -31.56 3.78
N LEU A 62 8.77 -30.61 2.91
CA LEU A 62 8.30 -30.87 1.55
C LEU A 62 9.23 -31.87 0.80
N PRO A 63 8.72 -32.75 -0.06
CA PRO A 63 9.53 -33.67 -0.85
C PRO A 63 10.62 -32.95 -1.66
N ARG A 64 11.73 -33.66 -1.95
CA ARG A 64 12.85 -33.15 -2.76
C ARG A 64 12.75 -33.54 -4.23
N ASP A 65 11.55 -33.86 -4.68
CA ASP A 65 11.22 -34.34 -6.02
C ASP A 65 11.41 -33.28 -7.11
N ARG A 66 11.17 -32.00 -6.73
CA ARG A 66 11.21 -30.85 -7.66
C ARG A 66 11.74 -29.60 -6.99
N TRP A 67 12.16 -28.63 -7.82
CA TRP A 67 12.50 -27.29 -7.35
C TRP A 67 11.23 -26.53 -6.99
N ARG A 68 11.33 -25.67 -5.96
CA ARG A 68 10.27 -24.78 -5.47
C ARG A 68 10.85 -23.39 -5.24
N VAL A 69 10.02 -22.37 -5.24
CA VAL A 69 10.44 -21.01 -4.89
C VAL A 69 10.16 -20.74 -3.42
N TRP A 70 11.14 -20.17 -2.73
CA TRP A 70 11.00 -19.59 -1.39
C TRP A 70 11.08 -18.08 -1.53
N HIS A 71 9.92 -17.37 -1.40
CA HIS A 71 9.82 -15.94 -1.65
C HIS A 71 9.85 -15.14 -0.36
N ALA A 72 11.01 -14.69 0.09
CA ALA A 72 11.24 -13.88 1.28
C ALA A 72 10.93 -12.38 1.05
N ARG A 73 10.49 -11.72 2.11
CA ARG A 73 10.28 -10.26 2.17
C ARG A 73 10.99 -9.62 3.36
N ARG A 74 11.66 -10.44 4.19
CA ARG A 74 12.40 -10.00 5.38
C ARG A 74 13.70 -10.79 5.54
N ASN A 75 14.66 -10.21 6.29
CA ASN A 75 15.95 -10.86 6.56
C ASN A 75 15.78 -12.23 7.21
N THR A 76 14.89 -12.37 8.19
CA THR A 76 14.61 -13.64 8.88
C THR A 76 14.09 -14.70 7.92
N GLU A 77 13.31 -14.31 6.95
CA GLU A 77 12.75 -15.19 5.92
C GLU A 77 13.82 -15.60 4.89
N MET A 78 14.73 -14.67 4.50
CA MET A 78 15.90 -15.00 3.67
C MET A 78 16.83 -15.98 4.39
N ALA A 79 17.15 -15.71 5.66
CA ALA A 79 18.01 -16.57 6.46
C ALA A 79 17.42 -17.98 6.60
N LEU A 80 16.12 -18.10 6.90
CA LEU A 80 15.46 -19.40 6.98
C LEU A 80 15.49 -20.15 5.63
N GLY A 81 15.20 -19.47 4.53
CA GLY A 81 15.29 -20.06 3.18
C GLY A 81 16.69 -20.63 2.89
N LEU A 82 17.72 -19.89 3.30
CA LEU A 82 19.10 -20.31 3.13
C LEU A 82 19.43 -21.56 3.98
N ILE A 83 18.95 -21.62 5.24
CA ILE A 83 19.07 -22.80 6.12
C ILE A 83 18.35 -24.01 5.50
N LEU A 84 17.11 -23.84 5.06
CA LEU A 84 16.32 -24.90 4.42
C LEU A 84 17.05 -25.46 3.18
N ARG A 85 17.64 -24.60 2.37
CA ARG A 85 18.36 -25.00 1.17
C ARG A 85 19.69 -25.65 1.47
N ARG A 86 20.58 -25.04 2.28
CA ARG A 86 21.95 -25.47 2.48
C ARG A 86 22.08 -26.56 3.54
N ILE A 87 21.39 -26.42 4.68
CA ILE A 87 21.50 -27.37 5.80
C ILE A 87 20.51 -28.52 5.60
N LEU A 88 19.24 -28.23 5.39
CA LEU A 88 18.23 -29.25 5.18
C LEU A 88 18.17 -29.77 3.73
N ARG A 89 19.04 -29.26 2.85
CA ARG A 89 19.19 -29.67 1.44
C ARG A 89 17.85 -29.72 0.69
N ARG A 90 16.92 -28.78 0.98
CA ARG A 90 15.66 -28.64 0.25
C ARG A 90 15.90 -27.98 -1.10
N LYS A 91 15.17 -28.40 -2.13
CA LYS A 91 15.25 -27.82 -3.47
C LYS A 91 14.46 -26.50 -3.53
N PHE A 92 15.00 -25.42 -2.95
CA PHE A 92 14.44 -24.09 -3.00
C PHE A 92 15.30 -23.15 -3.86
N ARG A 93 14.66 -22.49 -4.83
CA ARG A 93 15.13 -21.26 -5.48
C ARG A 93 14.77 -20.10 -4.56
N LEU A 94 15.75 -19.29 -4.21
CA LEU A 94 15.55 -18.21 -3.23
C LEU A 94 15.26 -16.90 -3.93
N MET A 95 14.19 -16.25 -3.54
CA MET A 95 13.76 -14.96 -4.06
C MET A 95 13.51 -13.98 -2.93
N PHE A 96 13.87 -12.72 -3.13
CA PHE A 96 13.63 -11.65 -2.17
C PHE A 96 12.96 -10.46 -2.82
N THR A 97 11.90 -9.93 -2.17
CA THR A 97 11.29 -8.63 -2.52
C THR A 97 11.68 -7.57 -1.50
N SER A 98 12.28 -6.48 -1.99
CA SER A 98 12.66 -5.30 -1.22
C SER A 98 11.67 -4.15 -1.44
N ALA A 99 11.20 -3.56 -0.34
CA ALA A 99 10.48 -2.29 -0.32
C ALA A 99 11.31 -1.21 0.45
N ALA A 100 12.62 -1.41 0.56
CA ALA A 100 13.49 -0.54 1.36
C ALA A 100 13.76 0.78 0.62
N GLN A 101 13.63 1.88 1.34
CA GLN A 101 13.95 3.25 0.90
C GLN A 101 15.28 3.71 1.55
N ARG A 102 16.23 2.79 1.73
CA ARG A 102 17.54 3.05 2.35
C ARG A 102 18.53 1.95 2.03
N HIS A 103 19.82 2.25 2.18
CA HIS A 103 20.87 1.26 2.05
C HIS A 103 20.74 0.13 3.07
N HIS A 104 21.02 -1.06 2.62
CA HIS A 104 20.97 -2.26 3.44
C HIS A 104 22.24 -2.41 4.32
N THR A 105 22.08 -3.00 5.51
CA THR A 105 23.20 -3.38 6.37
C THR A 105 24.09 -4.46 5.71
N GLY A 106 25.33 -4.59 6.14
CA GLY A 106 26.25 -5.62 5.62
C GLY A 106 25.69 -7.03 5.67
N PHE A 107 25.01 -7.41 6.76
CA PHE A 107 24.34 -8.70 6.90
C PHE A 107 23.19 -8.86 5.88
N THR A 108 22.36 -7.83 5.71
CA THR A 108 21.27 -7.88 4.71
C THR A 108 21.84 -8.00 3.29
N ARG A 109 22.89 -7.25 2.96
CA ARG A 109 23.56 -7.34 1.66
C ARG A 109 24.11 -8.74 1.40
N TRP A 110 24.72 -9.38 2.43
CA TRP A 110 25.16 -10.76 2.33
C TRP A 110 24.01 -11.72 2.04
N LEU A 111 22.86 -11.60 2.73
CA LEU A 111 21.65 -12.40 2.45
C LEU A 111 21.11 -12.18 1.03
N ILE A 112 21.09 -10.92 0.56
CA ILE A 112 20.64 -10.56 -0.79
C ILE A 112 21.52 -11.22 -1.86
N ARG A 113 22.84 -11.31 -1.64
CA ARG A 113 23.76 -12.00 -2.57
C ARG A 113 23.47 -13.50 -2.71
N GLN A 114 22.80 -14.12 -1.75
CA GLN A 114 22.43 -15.54 -1.78
C GLN A 114 21.10 -15.81 -2.51
N GLN A 115 20.38 -14.77 -2.91
CA GLN A 115 19.10 -14.92 -3.62
C GLN A 115 19.34 -15.10 -5.14
N GLU A 116 18.53 -15.92 -5.80
CA GLU A 116 18.60 -16.10 -7.25
C GLU A 116 17.84 -15.01 -8.00
N ALA A 117 16.72 -14.55 -7.44
CA ALA A 117 15.96 -13.44 -8.00
C ALA A 117 15.72 -12.35 -6.97
N LEU A 118 15.78 -11.11 -7.44
CA LEU A 118 15.46 -9.92 -6.66
C LEU A 118 14.31 -9.18 -7.31
N VAL A 119 13.37 -8.75 -6.48
CA VAL A 119 12.27 -7.86 -6.86
C VAL A 119 12.35 -6.61 -5.99
N ALA A 120 12.06 -5.47 -6.57
CA ALA A 120 11.90 -4.21 -5.86
C ALA A 120 10.49 -3.68 -6.08
N THR A 121 9.90 -3.08 -5.06
CA THR A 121 8.53 -2.54 -5.16
C THR A 121 8.46 -1.19 -5.86
N THR A 122 9.60 -0.51 -6.05
CA THR A 122 9.72 0.76 -6.77
C THR A 122 11.07 0.83 -7.49
N PRO A 123 11.22 1.68 -8.53
CA PRO A 123 12.52 1.97 -9.13
C PRO A 123 13.54 2.48 -8.09
N GLN A 124 13.11 3.33 -7.15
CA GLN A 124 13.95 3.81 -6.07
C GLN A 124 14.37 2.68 -5.11
N ALA A 125 13.47 1.74 -4.75
CA ALA A 125 13.85 0.58 -3.96
C ALA A 125 14.85 -0.33 -4.69
N ALA A 126 14.78 -0.41 -6.03
CA ALA A 126 15.74 -1.13 -6.85
C ALA A 126 17.14 -0.51 -6.81
N SER A 127 17.25 0.82 -6.78
CA SER A 127 18.55 1.52 -6.72
C SER A 127 19.32 1.26 -5.42
N TYR A 128 18.65 0.86 -4.34
CA TYR A 128 19.30 0.44 -3.08
C TYR A 128 19.77 -1.02 -3.07
N LEU A 129 19.45 -1.78 -4.12
CA LEU A 129 19.94 -3.14 -4.31
C LEU A 129 21.21 -3.11 -5.17
N GLU A 130 22.29 -3.72 -4.70
CA GLU A 130 23.58 -3.77 -5.40
C GLU A 130 23.59 -4.78 -6.57
N ARG A 131 22.44 -5.31 -6.93
CA ARG A 131 22.24 -6.32 -7.98
C ARG A 131 20.98 -5.99 -8.78
N PRO A 132 20.93 -6.38 -10.07
CA PRO A 132 19.74 -6.21 -10.87
C PRO A 132 18.50 -6.80 -10.19
N ALA A 133 17.43 -6.03 -10.15
CA ALA A 133 16.14 -6.42 -9.58
C ALA A 133 15.03 -6.09 -10.57
N LYS A 134 14.03 -6.97 -10.68
CA LYS A 134 12.81 -6.68 -11.43
C LYS A 134 11.94 -5.74 -10.59
N VAL A 135 11.53 -4.63 -11.17
CA VAL A 135 10.56 -3.74 -10.49
C VAL A 135 9.16 -4.33 -10.67
N VAL A 136 8.50 -4.62 -9.56
CA VAL A 136 7.09 -5.06 -9.51
C VAL A 136 6.41 -4.20 -8.44
N MET A 137 5.68 -3.21 -8.88
CA MET A 137 5.00 -2.27 -7.99
C MET A 137 3.80 -2.94 -7.33
N HIS A 138 3.46 -2.49 -6.12
CA HIS A 138 2.26 -2.97 -5.45
C HIS A 138 1.00 -2.53 -6.21
N GLY A 139 0.03 -3.42 -6.26
CA GLY A 139 -1.29 -3.17 -6.78
C GLY A 139 -2.35 -3.05 -5.68
N VAL A 140 -3.54 -2.62 -6.06
CA VAL A 140 -4.73 -2.53 -5.22
C VAL A 140 -5.84 -3.40 -5.81
N ASP A 141 -6.71 -3.92 -4.95
CA ASP A 141 -7.88 -4.68 -5.39
C ASP A 141 -8.94 -3.70 -5.93
N THR A 142 -9.07 -3.66 -7.26
CA THR A 142 -9.95 -2.74 -7.96
C THR A 142 -11.43 -3.15 -7.90
N GLU A 143 -11.75 -4.35 -7.43
CA GLU A 143 -13.13 -4.77 -7.16
C GLU A 143 -13.61 -4.27 -5.79
N ILE A 144 -12.70 -4.24 -4.81
CA ILE A 144 -12.98 -3.70 -3.48
C ILE A 144 -12.94 -2.16 -3.52
N PHE A 145 -11.84 -1.60 -3.98
CA PHE A 145 -11.67 -0.15 -4.17
C PHE A 145 -12.18 0.23 -5.55
N ARG A 146 -13.42 0.67 -5.61
CA ARG A 146 -14.09 1.10 -6.84
C ARG A 146 -14.97 2.32 -6.57
N PRO A 147 -15.30 3.11 -7.58
CA PRO A 147 -16.21 4.23 -7.41
C PRO A 147 -17.55 3.80 -6.81
N ALA A 148 -18.14 4.65 -5.95
CA ALA A 148 -19.49 4.43 -5.44
C ALA A 148 -20.51 4.53 -6.57
N ASN A 149 -21.53 3.65 -6.59
CA ASN A 149 -22.64 3.75 -7.53
C ASN A 149 -23.43 5.05 -7.34
N ASN A 150 -23.58 5.51 -6.09
CA ASN A 150 -24.21 6.78 -5.74
C ASN A 150 -23.46 7.39 -4.55
N ARG A 151 -22.52 8.30 -4.86
CA ARG A 151 -21.68 8.96 -3.86
C ARG A 151 -22.51 9.80 -2.88
N ALA A 152 -23.52 10.51 -3.33
CA ALA A 152 -24.36 11.34 -2.46
C ALA A 152 -25.15 10.49 -1.46
N ALA A 153 -25.73 9.38 -1.89
CA ALA A 153 -26.42 8.45 -0.99
C ALA A 153 -25.45 7.83 0.03
N LEU A 154 -24.24 7.43 -0.41
CA LEU A 154 -23.20 6.89 0.47
C LEU A 154 -22.78 7.92 1.52
N ARG A 155 -22.58 9.18 1.15
CA ARG A 155 -22.25 10.27 2.08
C ARG A 155 -23.31 10.44 3.17
N ARG A 156 -24.60 10.43 2.80
CA ARG A 156 -25.68 10.49 3.79
C ARG A 156 -25.62 9.32 4.78
N GLN A 157 -25.37 8.11 4.30
CA GLN A 157 -25.21 6.92 5.16
C GLN A 157 -24.00 7.02 6.11
N LEU A 158 -22.96 7.74 5.69
CA LEU A 158 -21.74 7.96 6.48
C LEU A 158 -21.86 9.18 7.41
N GLY A 159 -22.95 9.94 7.38
CA GLY A 159 -23.09 11.20 8.12
C GLY A 159 -22.19 12.31 7.58
N LEU A 160 -21.91 12.27 6.27
CA LEU A 160 -21.13 13.27 5.54
C LEU A 160 -22.07 14.14 4.71
N ASP A 161 -21.70 15.40 4.51
CA ASP A 161 -22.43 16.32 3.67
C ASP A 161 -22.38 15.84 2.18
N PRO A 162 -23.54 15.59 1.56
CA PRO A 162 -23.61 15.13 0.16
C PRO A 162 -23.07 16.16 -0.83
N ASP A 163 -23.13 17.46 -0.51
CA ASP A 163 -22.80 18.57 -1.39
C ASP A 163 -21.38 19.15 -1.13
N ALA A 164 -20.69 18.64 -0.12
CA ALA A 164 -19.33 19.04 0.18
C ALA A 164 -18.33 18.60 -0.91
N VAL A 165 -17.22 19.32 -1.01
CA VAL A 165 -16.00 18.84 -1.66
C VAL A 165 -15.11 18.21 -0.59
N LEU A 166 -15.06 16.88 -0.56
CA LEU A 166 -14.50 16.13 0.54
C LEU A 166 -13.06 15.68 0.25
N ILE A 167 -12.13 16.17 1.07
CA ILE A 167 -10.71 15.81 1.02
C ILE A 167 -10.41 14.76 2.10
N GLY A 168 -9.79 13.65 1.74
CA GLY A 168 -9.38 12.60 2.67
C GLY A 168 -7.87 12.54 2.87
N CYS A 169 -7.44 12.23 4.11
CA CYS A 169 -6.07 11.83 4.42
C CYS A 169 -6.11 10.66 5.41
N PHE A 170 -5.79 9.45 4.92
CA PHE A 170 -6.00 8.22 5.66
C PHE A 170 -4.69 7.54 6.07
N GLY A 171 -4.69 7.02 7.29
CA GLY A 171 -3.53 6.38 7.89
C GLY A 171 -3.30 6.90 9.32
N ARG A 172 -2.29 6.37 10.01
CA ARG A 172 -1.98 6.80 11.39
C ARG A 172 -1.74 8.29 11.47
N VAL A 173 -2.39 8.94 12.42
CA VAL A 173 -2.20 10.38 12.68
C VAL A 173 -0.84 10.57 13.34
N ARG A 174 0.11 11.15 12.59
CA ARG A 174 1.47 11.44 13.02
C ARG A 174 2.17 12.41 12.06
N GLU A 175 3.17 13.11 12.54
CA GLU A 175 3.90 14.11 11.76
C GLU A 175 4.51 13.54 10.46
N GLN A 176 5.04 12.31 10.49
CA GLN A 176 5.58 11.62 9.31
C GLN A 176 4.57 11.55 8.16
N LYS A 177 3.27 11.50 8.43
CA LYS A 177 2.21 11.45 7.42
C LYS A 177 1.80 12.83 6.90
N GLY A 178 2.38 13.91 7.43
CA GLY A 178 2.11 15.29 7.01
C GLY A 178 0.70 15.75 7.37
N VAL A 179 0.08 15.16 8.39
CA VAL A 179 -1.25 15.54 8.87
C VAL A 179 -1.30 17.02 9.24
N ASP A 180 -0.25 17.52 9.91
CA ASP A 180 -0.09 18.93 10.26
C ASP A 180 0.00 19.84 9.03
N LEU A 181 0.63 19.40 7.94
CA LEU A 181 0.69 20.16 6.70
C LEU A 181 -0.70 20.32 6.08
N LEU A 182 -1.48 19.23 6.05
CA LEU A 182 -2.84 19.28 5.52
C LEU A 182 -3.77 20.10 6.41
N VAL A 183 -3.64 20.02 7.74
CA VAL A 183 -4.39 20.89 8.66
C VAL A 183 -4.03 22.36 8.41
N LYS A 184 -2.74 22.72 8.34
CA LYS A 184 -2.30 24.09 8.06
C LYS A 184 -2.83 24.61 6.71
N ALA A 185 -2.76 23.78 5.66
CA ALA A 185 -3.33 24.13 4.36
C ALA A 185 -4.85 24.31 4.43
N GLY A 186 -5.56 23.44 5.16
CA GLY A 186 -7.00 23.56 5.41
C GLY A 186 -7.38 24.84 6.15
N LEU A 187 -6.66 25.18 7.22
CA LEU A 187 -6.87 26.43 7.96
C LEU A 187 -6.72 27.67 7.07
N ARG A 188 -5.81 27.62 6.07
CA ARG A 188 -5.57 28.72 5.11
C ARG A 188 -6.64 28.79 4.01
N LEU A 189 -7.14 27.64 3.52
CA LEU A 189 -7.95 27.58 2.31
C LEU A 189 -9.48 27.49 2.56
N LEU A 190 -9.89 26.81 3.63
CA LEU A 190 -11.29 26.51 3.87
C LEU A 190 -12.15 27.74 4.20
N PRO A 191 -11.67 28.81 4.89
CA PRO A 191 -12.49 29.99 5.14
C PRO A 191 -13.19 30.52 3.88
N ASP A 192 -12.49 30.59 2.76
CA ASP A 192 -12.98 31.10 1.48
C ASP A 192 -13.70 30.03 0.63
N ARG A 193 -13.79 28.78 1.08
CA ARG A 193 -14.35 27.63 0.36
C ARG A 193 -15.37 26.88 1.22
N PRO A 194 -16.58 27.41 1.41
CA PRO A 194 -17.54 26.88 2.38
C PRO A 194 -17.94 25.41 2.15
N ARG A 195 -17.85 24.91 0.91
CA ARG A 195 -18.14 23.51 0.58
C ARG A 195 -16.98 22.55 0.88
N ALA A 196 -15.75 23.04 1.02
CA ALA A 196 -14.60 22.19 1.23
C ALA A 196 -14.55 21.64 2.67
N GLN A 197 -14.32 20.35 2.81
CA GLN A 197 -14.15 19.66 4.10
C GLN A 197 -12.97 18.72 4.04
N ILE A 198 -12.30 18.51 5.18
CA ILE A 198 -11.17 17.58 5.33
C ILE A 198 -11.53 16.53 6.37
N ILE A 199 -11.35 15.26 6.03
CA ILE A 199 -11.49 14.14 6.96
C ILE A 199 -10.19 13.36 7.08
N PHE A 200 -9.84 13.06 8.33
CA PHE A 200 -8.74 12.19 8.67
C PHE A 200 -9.29 10.89 9.26
N THR A 201 -8.82 9.74 8.79
CA THR A 201 -9.11 8.47 9.46
C THR A 201 -7.83 7.70 9.73
N GLY A 202 -7.76 7.11 10.90
CA GLY A 202 -6.65 6.29 11.33
C GLY A 202 -6.32 6.46 12.82
N ARG A 203 -5.54 5.52 13.29
CA ARG A 203 -5.21 5.43 14.71
C ARG A 203 -4.30 6.56 15.17
N ILE A 204 -4.64 7.14 16.32
CA ILE A 204 -3.77 8.01 17.11
C ILE A 204 -3.13 7.12 18.19
N THR A 205 -1.81 6.91 18.10
CA THR A 205 -1.07 6.15 19.13
C THR A 205 -0.75 7.05 20.33
N ALA A 206 -0.46 6.46 21.49
CA ALA A 206 -0.13 7.21 22.70
C ALA A 206 0.99 8.25 22.46
N ASP A 207 2.03 7.86 21.72
CA ASP A 207 3.18 8.74 21.40
C ASP A 207 2.81 9.93 20.50
N ASN A 208 1.66 9.90 19.84
CA ASN A 208 1.19 10.96 18.95
C ASN A 208 -0.07 11.66 19.49
N ARG A 209 -0.44 11.45 20.74
CA ARG A 209 -1.62 12.08 21.34
C ARG A 209 -1.47 13.59 21.40
N ALA A 210 -0.38 14.09 22.00
CA ALA A 210 -0.11 15.52 22.12
C ALA A 210 -0.05 16.22 20.76
N PHE A 211 0.51 15.56 19.73
CA PHE A 211 0.51 16.08 18.36
C PHE A 211 -0.91 16.21 17.78
N ALA A 212 -1.77 15.22 18.01
CA ALA A 212 -3.14 15.27 17.53
C ALA A 212 -3.99 16.30 18.27
N ASP A 213 -3.77 16.44 19.59
CA ASP A 213 -4.46 17.42 20.44
C ASP A 213 -4.10 18.86 20.04
N ASP A 214 -2.81 19.18 19.79
CA ASP A 214 -2.38 20.49 19.27
C ASP A 214 -3.06 20.82 17.93
N LEU A 215 -3.19 19.85 17.03
CA LEU A 215 -3.87 20.07 15.76
C LEU A 215 -5.37 20.34 15.96
N GLN A 216 -6.02 19.61 16.88
CA GLN A 216 -7.45 19.82 17.18
C GLN A 216 -7.66 21.21 17.81
N ASP A 217 -6.78 21.66 18.71
CA ASP A 217 -6.87 22.98 19.32
C ASP A 217 -6.75 24.10 18.27
N ARG A 218 -5.86 23.96 17.32
CA ARG A 218 -5.73 24.92 16.19
C ARG A 218 -6.99 24.95 15.31
N ILE A 219 -7.59 23.79 15.03
CA ILE A 219 -8.83 23.69 14.27
C ILE A 219 -9.97 24.36 15.02
N ASN A 220 -10.09 24.13 16.32
CA ASN A 220 -11.10 24.73 17.19
C ASN A 220 -10.95 26.25 17.28
N ALA A 221 -9.71 26.74 17.46
CA ALA A 221 -9.42 28.17 17.51
C ALA A 221 -9.78 28.91 16.20
N ALA A 222 -9.75 28.19 15.07
CA ALA A 222 -10.14 28.72 13.76
C ALA A 222 -11.65 28.55 13.47
N GLY A 223 -12.43 27.92 14.34
CA GLY A 223 -13.87 27.66 14.13
C GLY A 223 -14.16 26.65 13.02
N LEU A 224 -13.21 25.77 12.71
CA LEU A 224 -13.32 24.83 11.57
C LEU A 224 -13.54 23.36 12.00
N GLN A 225 -13.93 23.10 13.25
CA GLN A 225 -14.08 21.75 13.81
C GLN A 225 -15.14 20.89 13.09
N GLU A 226 -16.13 21.49 12.49
CA GLU A 226 -17.15 20.78 11.69
C GLU A 226 -16.66 20.46 10.26
N ARG A 227 -15.60 21.13 9.82
CA ARG A 227 -15.09 21.04 8.45
C ARG A 227 -13.72 20.36 8.35
N ILE A 228 -12.97 20.24 9.44
CA ILE A 228 -11.73 19.49 9.55
C ILE A 228 -11.90 18.51 10.69
N ARG A 229 -12.11 17.23 10.38
CA ARG A 229 -12.54 16.23 11.35
C ARG A 229 -11.61 15.02 11.40
N PHE A 230 -11.28 14.60 12.62
CA PHE A 230 -10.61 13.32 12.90
C PHE A 230 -11.67 12.26 13.23
N LEU A 231 -11.85 11.28 12.34
CA LEU A 231 -12.86 10.21 12.48
C LEU A 231 -12.36 9.04 13.33
N GLY A 232 -11.08 9.05 13.70
CA GLY A 232 -10.46 7.96 14.44
C GLY A 232 -10.17 6.70 13.58
N GLU A 233 -9.96 5.58 14.25
CA GLU A 233 -9.73 4.28 13.60
C GLU A 233 -11.07 3.66 13.20
N LEU A 234 -11.22 3.36 11.94
CA LEU A 234 -12.45 2.78 11.38
C LEU A 234 -12.26 1.31 11.01
N PRO A 235 -13.32 0.48 11.08
CA PRO A 235 -13.33 -0.85 10.49
C PRO A 235 -12.98 -0.80 8.99
N TRP A 236 -12.39 -1.86 8.48
CA TRP A 236 -11.88 -1.93 7.09
C TRP A 236 -12.95 -1.56 6.04
N GLU A 237 -14.15 -2.11 6.18
CA GLU A 237 -15.26 -1.86 5.26
C GLU A 237 -15.65 -0.37 5.24
N ARG A 238 -15.60 0.27 6.41
CA ARG A 238 -15.87 1.71 6.55
C ARG A 238 -14.75 2.56 5.94
N VAL A 239 -13.49 2.12 6.04
CA VAL A 239 -12.38 2.81 5.36
C VAL A 239 -12.59 2.81 3.85
N VAL A 240 -12.97 1.66 3.25
CA VAL A 240 -13.30 1.56 1.82
C VAL A 240 -14.42 2.52 1.44
N GLN A 241 -15.52 2.53 2.21
CA GLN A 241 -16.65 3.45 1.99
C GLN A 241 -16.22 4.93 2.06
N HIS A 242 -15.30 5.28 2.97
CA HIS A 242 -14.79 6.64 3.05
C HIS A 242 -13.94 7.01 1.83
N TYR A 243 -13.08 6.12 1.30
CA TYR A 243 -12.41 6.37 0.02
C TYR A 243 -13.40 6.63 -1.10
N GLN A 244 -14.46 5.83 -1.19
CA GLN A 244 -15.53 5.98 -2.20
C GLN A 244 -16.31 7.29 -2.08
N ALA A 245 -16.32 7.89 -0.88
CA ALA A 245 -17.02 9.13 -0.59
C ALA A 245 -16.21 10.40 -0.94
N LEU A 246 -14.90 10.29 -1.19
CA LEU A 246 -14.02 11.44 -1.41
C LEU A 246 -14.18 12.08 -2.80
N ASP A 247 -13.78 13.34 -2.90
CA ASP A 247 -13.53 14.06 -4.16
C ASP A 247 -12.05 14.26 -4.43
N LEU A 248 -11.22 14.28 -3.38
CA LEU A 248 -9.78 14.46 -3.45
C LEU A 248 -9.11 13.68 -2.32
N PHE A 249 -7.95 13.12 -2.58
CA PHE A 249 -7.13 12.48 -1.56
C PHE A 249 -5.81 13.24 -1.39
N ALA A 250 -5.39 13.50 -0.16
CA ALA A 250 -4.11 14.15 0.14
C ALA A 250 -3.22 13.24 0.97
N ALA A 251 -2.01 13.00 0.47
CA ALA A 251 -0.97 12.21 1.13
C ALA A 251 0.34 13.02 1.25
N PRO A 252 0.37 14.10 2.06
CA PRO A 252 1.53 15.00 2.16
C PRO A 252 2.61 14.44 3.10
N ALA A 253 2.91 13.15 2.97
CA ALA A 253 3.82 12.45 3.85
C ALA A 253 5.25 12.96 3.72
N ARG A 254 5.98 13.06 4.86
CA ARG A 254 7.41 13.37 4.89
C ARG A 254 8.28 12.17 4.59
N TRP A 255 7.74 11.00 4.81
CA TRP A 255 8.40 9.73 4.46
C TRP A 255 7.37 8.60 4.30
N GLU A 256 7.57 7.78 3.29
CA GLU A 256 6.74 6.60 3.02
C GLU A 256 7.59 5.45 2.46
N GLY A 257 7.23 4.21 2.77
CA GLY A 257 7.89 3.04 2.19
C GLY A 257 7.44 2.80 0.74
N PHE A 258 6.17 2.57 0.55
CA PHE A 258 5.51 2.52 -0.76
C PHE A 258 4.36 3.53 -0.80
N GLY A 259 3.37 3.37 0.11
CA GLY A 259 2.19 4.22 0.22
C GLY A 259 1.05 3.76 -0.68
N LEU A 260 0.24 2.82 -0.18
CA LEU A 260 -0.91 2.29 -0.91
C LEU A 260 -2.11 3.25 -0.90
N THR A 261 -2.18 4.15 0.07
CA THR A 261 -3.36 5.00 0.28
C THR A 261 -3.76 5.89 -0.91
N PRO A 262 -2.83 6.49 -1.68
CA PRO A 262 -3.20 7.15 -2.93
C PRO A 262 -3.75 6.18 -3.98
N LEU A 263 -3.18 4.98 -4.12
CA LEU A 263 -3.72 3.97 -5.06
C LEU A 263 -5.13 3.52 -4.69
N GLU A 264 -5.41 3.36 -3.40
CA GLU A 264 -6.74 3.01 -2.87
C GLU A 264 -7.76 4.10 -3.21
N ALA A 265 -7.39 5.38 -3.05
CA ALA A 265 -8.21 6.51 -3.45
C ALA A 265 -8.41 6.57 -4.97
N MET A 266 -7.33 6.48 -5.74
CA MET A 266 -7.35 6.53 -7.20
C MET A 266 -8.18 5.38 -7.79
N ALA A 267 -8.12 4.19 -7.21
CA ALA A 267 -8.98 3.06 -7.56
C ALA A 267 -10.48 3.37 -7.32
N CYS A 268 -10.82 4.21 -6.35
CA CYS A 268 -12.18 4.71 -6.13
C CYS A 268 -12.57 5.88 -7.05
N GLY A 269 -11.74 6.23 -8.03
CA GLY A 269 -12.00 7.36 -8.94
C GLY A 269 -11.76 8.71 -8.28
N VAL A 270 -10.82 8.80 -7.35
CA VAL A 270 -10.48 10.01 -6.58
C VAL A 270 -9.05 10.42 -6.94
N PRO A 271 -8.83 11.63 -7.48
CA PRO A 271 -7.49 12.11 -7.77
C PRO A 271 -6.70 12.31 -6.47
N ALA A 272 -5.37 12.19 -6.54
CA ALA A 272 -4.52 12.21 -5.37
C ALA A 272 -3.44 13.29 -5.44
N ILE A 273 -3.23 14.01 -4.33
CA ILE A 273 -2.05 14.86 -4.11
C ILE A 273 -1.07 14.07 -3.24
N GLY A 274 0.15 13.86 -3.71
CA GLY A 274 1.21 13.18 -2.97
C GLY A 274 2.48 14.00 -2.87
N SER A 275 3.20 13.88 -1.74
CA SER A 275 4.57 14.40 -1.66
C SER A 275 5.51 13.52 -2.47
N ARG A 276 6.70 14.05 -2.82
CA ARG A 276 7.78 13.32 -3.52
C ARG A 276 8.47 12.31 -2.59
N VAL A 277 7.73 11.26 -2.20
CA VAL A 277 8.21 10.18 -1.31
C VAL A 277 7.64 8.82 -1.72
N GLY A 278 8.31 7.75 -1.34
CA GLY A 278 7.85 6.38 -1.56
C GLY A 278 7.69 6.06 -3.04
N ALA A 279 6.48 5.61 -3.41
CA ALA A 279 6.12 5.31 -4.79
C ALA A 279 5.26 6.42 -5.44
N TYR A 280 4.99 7.53 -4.75
CA TYR A 280 3.97 8.50 -5.18
C TYR A 280 4.23 9.07 -6.58
N GLU A 281 5.47 9.42 -6.91
CA GLU A 281 5.82 9.87 -8.27
C GLU A 281 5.63 8.82 -9.37
N ALA A 282 5.71 7.55 -9.00
CA ALA A 282 5.54 6.46 -9.95
C ALA A 282 4.08 6.05 -10.12
N ILE A 283 3.19 6.40 -9.17
CA ILE A 283 1.78 6.02 -9.18
C ILE A 283 0.84 7.19 -9.50
N ILE A 284 1.24 8.44 -9.23
CA ILE A 284 0.45 9.63 -9.54
C ILE A 284 1.03 10.27 -10.81
N ALA A 285 0.26 10.28 -11.88
CA ALA A 285 0.62 11.02 -13.08
C ALA A 285 0.30 12.50 -12.86
N ASP A 286 1.35 13.29 -12.54
CA ASP A 286 1.25 14.70 -12.20
C ASP A 286 0.49 15.51 -13.26
N GLY A 287 -0.43 16.36 -12.81
CA GLY A 287 -1.35 17.13 -13.66
C GLY A 287 -2.47 16.33 -14.33
N ARG A 288 -2.46 14.98 -14.31
CA ARG A 288 -3.47 14.14 -14.96
C ARG A 288 -4.30 13.34 -13.97
N THR A 289 -3.69 12.63 -13.03
CA THR A 289 -4.38 11.81 -12.03
C THR A 289 -4.32 12.41 -10.63
N GLY A 290 -3.77 13.60 -10.53
CA GLY A 290 -3.52 14.32 -9.29
C GLY A 290 -2.30 15.22 -9.39
N SER A 291 -1.64 15.51 -8.27
CA SER A 291 -0.44 16.35 -8.22
C SER A 291 0.65 15.75 -7.34
N ILE A 292 1.91 16.01 -7.72
CA ILE A 292 3.10 15.73 -6.90
C ILE A 292 3.65 17.06 -6.38
N VAL A 293 3.85 17.13 -5.07
CA VAL A 293 4.42 18.32 -4.41
C VAL A 293 5.72 17.97 -3.70
N GLU A 294 6.57 18.96 -3.46
CA GLU A 294 7.80 18.74 -2.71
C GLU A 294 7.51 18.39 -1.24
N THR A 295 8.35 17.55 -0.69
CA THR A 295 8.18 17.02 0.67
C THR A 295 8.31 18.12 1.72
N GLY A 296 7.27 18.32 2.51
CA GLY A 296 7.25 19.33 3.58
C GLY A 296 6.89 20.73 3.11
N ASP A 297 6.67 20.95 1.82
CA ASP A 297 6.32 22.25 1.25
C ASP A 297 4.81 22.50 1.43
N LEU A 298 4.50 23.40 2.38
CA LEU A 298 3.13 23.80 2.68
C LEU A 298 2.51 24.64 1.56
N ASP A 299 3.30 25.49 0.91
CA ASP A 299 2.80 26.40 -0.12
C ASP A 299 2.47 25.62 -1.39
N ALA A 300 3.34 24.73 -1.83
CA ALA A 300 3.05 23.81 -2.95
C ALA A 300 1.84 22.91 -2.67
N LEU A 301 1.69 22.40 -1.44
CA LEU A 301 0.50 21.63 -1.04
C LEU A 301 -0.78 22.47 -1.11
N ALA A 302 -0.73 23.71 -0.60
CA ALA A 302 -1.87 24.61 -0.62
C ALA A 302 -2.25 25.01 -2.06
N ASP A 303 -1.28 25.24 -2.94
CA ASP A 303 -1.53 25.54 -4.35
C ASP A 303 -2.12 24.36 -5.11
N ALA A 304 -1.61 23.15 -4.89
CA ALA A 304 -2.20 21.94 -5.46
C ALA A 304 -3.64 21.70 -4.96
N LEU A 305 -3.88 21.88 -3.66
CA LEU A 305 -5.25 21.80 -3.11
C LEU A 305 -6.18 22.85 -3.74
N ARG A 306 -5.72 24.10 -3.88
CA ARG A 306 -6.49 25.21 -4.48
C ARG A 306 -6.88 24.85 -5.92
N HIS A 307 -5.93 24.39 -6.74
CA HIS A 307 -6.18 23.99 -8.11
C HIS A 307 -7.32 22.97 -8.21
N TRP A 308 -7.26 21.90 -7.44
CA TRP A 308 -8.27 20.84 -7.48
C TRP A 308 -9.59 21.21 -6.77
N LEU A 309 -9.59 22.17 -5.85
CA LEU A 309 -10.81 22.65 -5.20
C LEU A 309 -11.59 23.62 -6.08
N ASP A 310 -10.90 24.44 -6.86
CA ASP A 310 -11.49 25.53 -7.64
C ASP A 310 -11.98 25.08 -9.03
N ASP A 311 -11.58 23.89 -9.51
CA ASP A 311 -12.04 23.33 -10.81
C ASP A 311 -12.68 21.94 -10.63
N ASP A 312 -14.00 21.93 -10.49
CA ASP A 312 -14.80 20.71 -10.35
C ASP A 312 -14.69 19.78 -11.57
N ALA A 313 -14.61 20.35 -12.79
CA ALA A 313 -14.54 19.57 -14.02
C ALA A 313 -13.17 18.88 -14.17
N ALA A 314 -12.11 19.61 -13.94
CA ALA A 314 -10.74 19.05 -13.94
C ALA A 314 -10.59 17.97 -12.87
N ARG A 315 -11.09 18.21 -11.64
CA ARG A 315 -11.03 17.22 -10.57
C ARG A 315 -11.79 15.93 -10.91
N GLN A 316 -12.97 16.04 -11.49
CA GLN A 316 -13.76 14.87 -11.91
C GLN A 316 -13.07 14.11 -13.05
N GLN A 317 -12.48 14.82 -14.02
CA GLN A 317 -11.73 14.18 -15.10
C GLN A 317 -10.51 13.46 -14.55
N ALA A 318 -9.73 14.11 -13.68
CA ALA A 318 -8.58 13.50 -13.03
C ALA A 318 -8.95 12.24 -12.21
N GLY A 319 -10.14 12.22 -11.61
CA GLY A 319 -10.67 11.03 -10.94
C GLY A 319 -10.95 9.87 -11.88
N ARG A 320 -11.53 10.12 -13.05
CA ARG A 320 -11.71 9.09 -14.10
C ARG A 320 -10.39 8.56 -14.61
N ASP A 321 -9.45 9.45 -14.90
CA ASP A 321 -8.11 9.08 -15.36
C ASP A 321 -7.32 8.32 -14.30
N ALA A 322 -7.48 8.68 -13.02
CA ALA A 322 -6.89 7.98 -11.89
C ALA A 322 -7.39 6.53 -11.81
N ARG A 323 -8.70 6.30 -11.94
CA ARG A 323 -9.28 4.95 -11.96
C ARG A 323 -8.71 4.11 -13.09
N THR A 324 -8.75 4.60 -14.33
CA THR A 324 -8.20 3.91 -15.51
C THR A 324 -6.72 3.61 -15.33
N HIS A 325 -5.95 4.58 -14.84
CA HIS A 325 -4.52 4.41 -14.60
C HIS A 325 -4.23 3.28 -13.60
N VAL A 326 -5.01 3.16 -12.52
CA VAL A 326 -4.85 2.09 -11.54
C VAL A 326 -5.27 0.73 -12.11
N GLU A 327 -6.37 0.65 -12.83
CA GLU A 327 -6.83 -0.59 -13.47
C GLU A 327 -5.78 -1.15 -14.43
N ASP A 328 -5.20 -0.30 -15.26
CA ASP A 328 -4.24 -0.69 -16.28
C ASP A 328 -2.88 -1.10 -15.67
N ASN A 329 -2.39 -0.35 -14.67
CA ASN A 329 -1.00 -0.44 -14.25
C ASN A 329 -0.80 -0.95 -12.82
N HIS A 330 -1.79 -0.81 -11.94
CA HIS A 330 -1.65 -1.00 -10.50
C HIS A 330 -2.74 -1.89 -9.89
N SER A 331 -3.40 -2.75 -10.68
CA SER A 331 -4.30 -3.75 -10.12
C SER A 331 -3.52 -4.84 -9.39
N ILE A 332 -4.12 -5.43 -8.35
CA ILE A 332 -3.53 -6.56 -7.63
C ILE A 332 -3.27 -7.75 -8.56
N GLN A 333 -4.08 -7.91 -9.61
CA GLN A 333 -3.91 -8.92 -10.65
C GLN A 333 -2.65 -8.66 -11.47
N THR A 334 -2.33 -7.40 -11.77
CA THR A 334 -1.10 -7.02 -12.48
C THR A 334 0.14 -7.33 -11.63
N GLU A 335 0.13 -6.98 -10.33
CA GLU A 335 1.19 -7.37 -9.38
C GLU A 335 1.34 -8.90 -9.30
N ALA A 336 0.21 -9.61 -9.16
CA ALA A 336 0.20 -11.07 -9.06
C ALA A 336 0.80 -11.74 -10.31
N ARG A 337 0.37 -11.35 -11.51
CA ARG A 337 0.90 -11.86 -12.79
C ARG A 337 2.39 -11.61 -12.93
N ALA A 338 2.86 -10.41 -12.60
CA ALA A 338 4.27 -10.05 -12.70
C ALA A 338 5.16 -10.89 -11.78
N LEU A 339 4.71 -11.15 -10.52
CA LEU A 339 5.42 -12.02 -9.57
C LEU A 339 5.35 -13.49 -9.98
N VAL A 340 4.20 -13.98 -10.45
CA VAL A 340 4.04 -15.36 -10.94
C VAL A 340 4.98 -15.63 -12.12
N GLN A 341 5.18 -14.63 -13.00
CA GLN A 341 6.15 -14.79 -14.07
C GLN A 341 7.58 -14.96 -13.53
N VAL A 342 7.99 -14.20 -12.51
CA VAL A 342 9.29 -14.41 -11.85
C VAL A 342 9.42 -15.80 -11.24
N TYR A 343 8.34 -16.32 -10.64
CA TYR A 343 8.36 -17.70 -10.10
C TYR A 343 8.53 -18.74 -11.22
N ARG A 344 7.83 -18.57 -12.34
CA ARG A 344 7.96 -19.48 -13.50
C ARG A 344 9.37 -19.46 -14.08
N ASP A 345 9.96 -18.26 -14.23
CA ASP A 345 11.32 -18.08 -14.73
C ASP A 345 12.35 -18.79 -13.80
N LEU A 346 12.17 -18.68 -12.48
CA LEU A 346 13.01 -19.38 -11.50
C LEU A 346 12.85 -20.90 -11.54
N LEU A 347 11.63 -21.39 -11.72
CA LEU A 347 11.33 -22.82 -11.78
C LEU A 347 11.82 -23.49 -13.08
N ALA A 348 11.92 -22.71 -14.16
CA ALA A 348 12.40 -23.16 -15.47
C ALA A 348 13.95 -23.25 -15.55
N GLN A 349 14.67 -22.65 -14.61
CA GLN A 349 16.15 -22.78 -14.56
C GLN A 349 16.54 -24.22 -14.20
N THR A 350 17.25 -24.88 -15.08
CA THR A 350 17.81 -26.22 -14.91
C THR A 350 18.99 -26.24 -13.92
#